data_c7ad00ef5a0aac8601114d1622bd8e46
#
_entry.id   c7ad00ef5a0aac8601114d1622bd8e46
#
_cell.length_a   1.000
_cell.length_b   1.000
_cell.length_c   1.000
_cell.angle_alpha   90.00
_cell.angle_beta   90.00
_cell.angle_gamma   90.00
#
_symmetry.space_group_name_H-M   'P 1'
#
loop_
_entity.id
_entity.type
_entity.pdbx_description
1 polymer ?
#
loop_
_entity_poly.entity_id
_entity_poly.type
_entity_poly.pdbx_seq_one_letter_code
_entity_poly.pdbx_strand_id
1 'polypeptide(L)'
;MRQRFTYSRWDGTQKGFDLDADAILGEITDDLLYHGDLNAALRRLMRSGMTDQDGNRIEGLTEMLERIRDRRQEIQDSGDLGGVYSEIVDALQDIVDEERHAIEQALRDAEQSGDDRRAQTARDSSMDRNFRLDMLPDDLAGKVKELQAYDFESADAKHRFDELMEKLREQMMQQFLDQMKGDMESMSQEDMQRMKDMIAELNQMIERRNNGEDPKFEEFMENYGDFFPENPQTLDELLEIMAQRMQAMQAMLNSMTPEQRAQLQQLSDQLMEDMDLQWQMQQLSEHLQGMFPQQGWGREYQFDGTEQMGMGEAMQAMQNMGQLDQLENLIRNASNPSALAEADLDRVRDLLGDDAAQSMERLAKIAKLLEEAGLANRKEGRLELSPRGLRAIGNNSLRELFSKMSKDKFGQHRIEKDGVGHERTFESKPYEYGDPFRLDIQRTIRNAVTRQGGGTPVRLSPDDFEIE
;
A
#
# COMPACT_ATOMS: atom_id res chain seq x y z
N MET A 1 -38.88 -30.72 4.58
CA MET A 1 -37.54 -31.32 4.73
C MET A 1 -37.03 -31.00 6.12
N ARG A 2 -36.72 -31.99 6.96
CA ARG A 2 -36.09 -31.76 8.27
C ARG A 2 -34.61 -31.46 8.03
N GLN A 3 -34.15 -30.26 8.30
CA GLN A 3 -32.72 -29.92 8.32
C GLN A 3 -32.04 -30.68 9.47
N ARG A 4 -31.07 -31.48 9.12
CA ARG A 4 -30.27 -32.26 10.07
C ARG A 4 -29.04 -31.44 10.38
N PHE A 5 -28.96 -30.88 11.59
CA PHE A 5 -27.76 -30.21 12.09
C PHE A 5 -26.80 -31.24 12.64
N THR A 6 -25.57 -31.28 12.16
CA THR A 6 -24.47 -32.10 12.71
C THR A 6 -23.54 -31.19 13.46
N TYR A 7 -23.36 -31.44 14.76
CA TYR A 7 -22.35 -30.71 15.56
C TYR A 7 -21.04 -31.49 15.49
N SER A 8 -19.95 -30.82 15.07
CA SER A 8 -18.59 -31.33 15.19
C SER A 8 -17.95 -30.83 16.48
N ARG A 9 -17.06 -31.64 17.07
CA ARG A 9 -16.31 -31.24 18.26
C ARG A 9 -15.31 -30.15 17.85
N TRP A 10 -15.17 -29.12 18.67
CA TRP A 10 -14.16 -28.06 18.45
C TRP A 10 -12.76 -28.67 18.42
N ASP A 11 -12.07 -28.54 17.28
CA ASP A 11 -10.73 -29.09 17.04
C ASP A 11 -9.62 -27.99 16.97
N GLY A 12 -9.97 -26.73 17.21
CA GLY A 12 -9.08 -25.59 17.16
C GLY A 12 -8.83 -25.03 15.73
N THR A 13 -9.30 -25.71 14.70
CA THR A 13 -9.20 -25.24 13.30
C THR A 13 -10.46 -24.52 12.83
N GLN A 14 -11.54 -24.62 13.60
CA GLN A 14 -12.79 -23.92 13.33
C GLN A 14 -12.54 -22.43 13.65
N LYS A 15 -12.40 -21.63 12.62
CA LYS A 15 -12.43 -20.16 12.77
C LYS A 15 -13.80 -19.81 13.34
N GLY A 16 -13.82 -19.08 14.48
CA GLY A 16 -15.05 -18.52 15.04
C GLY A 16 -15.79 -17.75 13.96
N PHE A 17 -17.14 -17.74 14.04
CA PHE A 17 -17.97 -17.13 13.02
C PHE A 17 -17.51 -15.72 12.75
N ASP A 18 -16.94 -15.51 11.56
CA ASP A 18 -16.69 -14.18 11.02
C ASP A 18 -18.03 -13.43 10.97
N LEU A 19 -18.04 -12.18 11.32
CA LEU A 19 -19.09 -11.18 11.16
C LEU A 19 -20.51 -11.74 11.03
N ASP A 20 -21.32 -11.54 12.07
CA ASP A 20 -22.76 -11.83 12.01
C ASP A 20 -23.49 -10.70 11.24
N ALA A 21 -24.30 -11.07 10.26
CA ALA A 21 -25.12 -10.14 9.48
C ALA A 21 -26.09 -9.32 10.35
N ASP A 22 -26.57 -9.90 11.47
CA ASP A 22 -27.43 -9.21 12.42
C ASP A 22 -26.65 -8.15 13.23
N ALA A 23 -25.37 -8.40 13.53
CA ALA A 23 -24.48 -7.41 14.18
C ALA A 23 -24.20 -6.23 13.24
N ILE A 24 -23.88 -6.52 11.97
CA ILE A 24 -23.70 -5.49 10.94
C ILE A 24 -24.96 -4.63 10.82
N LEU A 25 -26.12 -5.26 10.74
CA LEU A 25 -27.40 -4.55 10.65
C LEU A 25 -27.66 -3.72 11.91
N GLY A 26 -27.24 -4.20 13.10
CA GLY A 26 -27.31 -3.46 14.36
C GLY A 26 -26.55 -2.16 14.29
N GLU A 27 -25.29 -2.21 13.85
CA GLU A 27 -24.41 -1.02 13.75
C GLU A 27 -24.94 0.04 12.77
N ILE A 28 -25.59 -0.38 11.68
CA ILE A 28 -26.13 0.56 10.69
C ILE A 28 -27.60 0.93 10.95
N THR A 29 -28.24 0.38 12.01
CA THR A 29 -29.67 0.57 12.28
C THR A 29 -30.01 2.06 12.48
N ASP A 30 -29.25 2.77 13.29
CA ASP A 30 -29.49 4.18 13.57
C ASP A 30 -29.37 5.04 12.30
N ASP A 31 -28.35 4.78 11.49
CA ASP A 31 -28.13 5.46 10.20
C ASP A 31 -29.30 5.21 9.24
N LEU A 32 -29.78 3.97 9.19
CA LEU A 32 -30.90 3.59 8.33
C LEU A 32 -32.21 4.23 8.77
N LEU A 33 -32.43 4.38 10.08
CA LEU A 33 -33.61 5.06 10.62
C LEU A 33 -33.62 6.55 10.32
N TYR A 34 -32.42 7.20 10.33
CA TYR A 34 -32.31 8.63 10.06
C TYR A 34 -32.31 8.97 8.56
N HIS A 35 -31.64 8.16 7.74
CA HIS A 35 -31.35 8.50 6.35
C HIS A 35 -32.06 7.61 5.32
N GLY A 36 -32.48 6.41 5.71
CA GLY A 36 -33.23 5.49 4.84
C GLY A 36 -32.40 4.88 3.68
N ASP A 37 -31.09 5.15 3.60
CA ASP A 37 -30.23 4.67 2.51
C ASP A 37 -29.18 3.68 3.05
N LEU A 38 -29.36 2.40 2.67
CA LEU A 38 -28.46 1.30 3.03
C LEU A 38 -27.04 1.51 2.51
N ASN A 39 -26.90 2.03 1.28
CA ASN A 39 -25.56 2.23 0.71
C ASN A 39 -24.81 3.36 1.42
N ALA A 40 -25.51 4.40 1.86
CA ALA A 40 -24.92 5.47 2.65
C ALA A 40 -24.49 4.97 4.03
N ALA A 41 -25.33 4.17 4.70
CA ALA A 41 -25.01 3.57 5.99
C ALA A 41 -23.79 2.62 5.90
N LEU A 42 -23.73 1.77 4.86
CA LEU A 42 -22.59 0.90 4.61
C LEU A 42 -21.30 1.69 4.34
N ARG A 43 -21.36 2.77 3.56
CA ARG A 43 -20.17 3.65 3.34
C ARG A 43 -19.66 4.26 4.65
N ARG A 44 -20.55 4.64 5.56
CA ARG A 44 -20.12 5.14 6.89
C ARG A 44 -19.50 4.04 7.71
N LEU A 45 -20.12 2.88 7.77
CA LEU A 45 -19.58 1.71 8.46
C LEU A 45 -18.20 1.35 7.95
N MET A 46 -17.99 1.30 6.63
CA MET A 46 -16.68 1.08 6.03
C MET A 46 -15.64 2.11 6.47
N ARG A 47 -16.03 3.39 6.54
CA ARG A 47 -15.11 4.46 6.94
C ARG A 47 -14.73 4.42 8.41
N SER A 48 -15.72 4.23 9.30
CA SER A 48 -15.51 4.24 10.74
C SER A 48 -15.08 2.89 11.32
N GLY A 49 -15.25 1.80 10.56
CA GLY A 49 -15.12 0.45 11.08
C GLY A 49 -16.23 0.09 12.07
N MET A 50 -16.10 -1.07 12.70
CA MET A 50 -17.05 -1.55 13.69
C MET A 50 -16.35 -2.43 14.73
N THR A 51 -17.05 -2.74 15.82
CA THR A 51 -16.60 -3.74 16.79
C THR A 51 -17.51 -4.95 16.64
N ASP A 52 -16.93 -6.14 16.50
CA ASP A 52 -17.69 -7.38 16.43
C ASP A 52 -18.29 -7.78 17.79
N GLN A 53 -19.12 -8.83 17.81
CA GLN A 53 -19.78 -9.29 19.04
C GLN A 53 -18.79 -9.82 20.09
N ASP A 54 -17.62 -10.24 19.67
CA ASP A 54 -16.53 -10.74 20.53
C ASP A 54 -15.68 -9.60 21.10
N GLY A 55 -15.94 -8.36 20.70
CA GLY A 55 -15.22 -7.17 21.14
C GLY A 55 -13.97 -6.86 20.28
N ASN A 56 -13.72 -7.59 19.18
CA ASN A 56 -12.62 -7.30 18.29
C ASN A 56 -12.94 -6.09 17.42
N ARG A 57 -12.00 -5.18 17.29
CA ARG A 57 -12.12 -4.01 16.43
C ARG A 57 -11.88 -4.42 14.96
N ILE A 58 -12.80 -4.04 14.08
CA ILE A 58 -12.62 -4.07 12.64
C ILE A 58 -12.31 -2.64 12.22
N GLU A 59 -11.08 -2.44 11.76
CA GLU A 59 -10.60 -1.10 11.38
C GLU A 59 -11.36 -0.57 10.18
N GLY A 60 -11.71 0.70 10.24
CA GLY A 60 -12.33 1.41 9.13
C GLY A 60 -11.31 1.91 8.11
N LEU A 61 -11.79 2.31 6.94
CA LEU A 61 -10.95 2.86 5.88
C LEU A 61 -10.21 4.14 6.31
N THR A 62 -10.75 4.90 7.25
CA THR A 62 -10.07 6.09 7.80
C THR A 62 -8.83 5.70 8.59
N GLU A 63 -8.94 4.69 9.45
CA GLU A 63 -7.81 4.15 10.23
C GLU A 63 -6.74 3.55 9.32
N MET A 64 -7.15 2.84 8.25
CA MET A 64 -6.22 2.31 7.23
C MET A 64 -5.48 3.42 6.48
N LEU A 65 -6.17 4.52 6.14
CA LEU A 65 -5.54 5.69 5.51
C LEU A 65 -4.54 6.39 6.44
N GLU A 66 -4.80 6.42 7.75
CA GLU A 66 -3.85 6.92 8.75
C GLU A 66 -2.61 6.01 8.80
N ARG A 67 -2.79 4.69 8.87
CA ARG A 67 -1.66 3.74 8.82
C ARG A 67 -0.83 3.86 7.53
N ILE A 68 -1.47 4.10 6.38
CA ILE A 68 -0.75 4.35 5.13
C ILE A 68 0.12 5.61 5.26
N ARG A 69 -0.40 6.68 5.87
CA ARG A 69 0.36 7.92 6.09
C ARG A 69 1.53 7.69 7.04
N ASP A 70 1.29 7.01 8.16
CA ASP A 70 2.32 6.69 9.13
C ASP A 70 3.41 5.83 8.50
N ARG A 71 3.03 4.78 7.74
CA ARG A 71 3.98 3.92 7.05
C ARG A 71 4.79 4.66 5.99
N ARG A 72 4.15 5.57 5.26
CA ARG A 72 4.84 6.45 4.30
C ARG A 72 5.85 7.35 4.99
N GLN A 73 5.47 7.95 6.12
CA GLN A 73 6.36 8.78 6.92
C GLN A 73 7.54 7.97 7.45
N GLU A 74 7.32 6.77 7.98
CA GLU A 74 8.39 5.88 8.41
C GLU A 74 9.41 5.61 7.30
N ILE A 75 8.94 5.33 6.07
CA ILE A 75 9.81 5.10 4.92
C ILE A 75 10.58 6.37 4.56
N GLN A 76 9.94 7.54 4.58
CA GLN A 76 10.60 8.82 4.28
C GLN A 76 11.65 9.21 5.33
N ASP A 77 11.38 8.91 6.59
CA ASP A 77 12.29 9.21 7.70
C ASP A 77 13.41 8.16 7.85
N SER A 78 13.30 7.00 7.19
CA SER A 78 14.24 5.89 7.36
C SER A 78 15.60 6.14 6.71
N GLY A 79 15.69 7.00 5.70
CA GLY A 79 16.96 7.22 5.03
C GLY A 79 17.00 8.41 4.07
N ASP A 80 18.18 8.62 3.50
CA ASP A 80 18.49 9.63 2.47
C ASP A 80 18.92 8.94 1.18
N LEU A 81 18.33 9.35 0.06
CA LEU A 81 18.67 8.86 -1.29
C LEU A 81 20.07 9.28 -1.76
N GLY A 82 20.67 10.27 -1.11
CA GLY A 82 22.05 10.67 -1.34
C GLY A 82 23.04 9.53 -1.15
N GLY A 83 22.70 8.53 -0.32
CA GLY A 83 23.50 7.34 -0.07
C GLY A 83 23.81 6.51 -1.32
N VAL A 84 22.87 6.40 -2.24
CA VAL A 84 23.09 5.69 -3.53
C VAL A 84 24.25 6.29 -4.31
N TYR A 85 24.32 7.61 -4.34
CA TYR A 85 25.42 8.33 -5.00
C TYR A 85 26.73 8.23 -4.20
N SER A 86 26.69 8.43 -2.87
CA SER A 86 27.88 8.39 -2.02
C SER A 86 28.51 7.00 -1.98
N GLU A 87 27.75 5.91 -1.98
CA GLU A 87 28.27 4.54 -2.03
C GLU A 87 29.23 4.34 -3.22
N ILE A 88 28.84 4.85 -4.39
CA ILE A 88 29.66 4.73 -5.61
C ILE A 88 30.92 5.62 -5.51
N VAL A 89 30.75 6.84 -5.00
CA VAL A 89 31.88 7.79 -4.84
C VAL A 89 32.91 7.25 -3.86
N ASP A 90 32.45 6.73 -2.71
CA ASP A 90 33.31 6.19 -1.65
C ASP A 90 34.05 4.94 -2.14
N ALA A 91 33.35 4.03 -2.83
CA ALA A 91 33.98 2.84 -3.43
C ALA A 91 35.08 3.19 -4.45
N LEU A 92 34.83 4.19 -5.32
CA LEU A 92 35.85 4.67 -6.27
C LEU A 92 37.02 5.34 -5.54
N GLN A 93 36.78 6.07 -4.46
CA GLN A 93 37.84 6.69 -3.67
C GLN A 93 38.72 5.64 -2.99
N ASP A 94 38.12 4.61 -2.40
CA ASP A 94 38.86 3.50 -1.79
C ASP A 94 39.75 2.78 -2.80
N ILE A 95 39.27 2.56 -4.03
CA ILE A 95 40.06 1.97 -5.12
C ILE A 95 41.25 2.85 -5.49
N VAL A 96 41.07 4.16 -5.61
CA VAL A 96 42.12 5.12 -5.90
C VAL A 96 43.18 5.16 -4.78
N ASP A 97 42.74 5.12 -3.51
CA ASP A 97 43.64 5.13 -2.36
C ASP A 97 44.45 3.83 -2.26
N GLU A 98 43.85 2.69 -2.57
CA GLU A 98 44.54 1.40 -2.65
C GLU A 98 45.59 1.39 -3.77
N GLU A 99 45.26 1.92 -4.93
CA GLU A 99 46.18 2.06 -6.05
C GLU A 99 47.38 2.98 -5.69
N ARG A 100 47.11 4.13 -5.04
CA ARG A 100 48.20 5.05 -4.55
C ARG A 100 49.12 4.35 -3.57
N HIS A 101 48.55 3.52 -2.67
CA HIS A 101 49.34 2.75 -1.71
C HIS A 101 50.23 1.72 -2.40
N ALA A 102 49.73 1.03 -3.43
CA ALA A 102 50.49 0.08 -4.22
C ALA A 102 51.66 0.77 -5.00
N ILE A 103 51.40 1.94 -5.59
CA ILE A 103 52.44 2.74 -6.28
C ILE A 103 53.57 3.13 -5.30
N GLU A 104 53.21 3.59 -4.09
CA GLU A 104 54.22 3.91 -3.06
C GLU A 104 55.01 2.69 -2.62
N GLN A 105 54.35 1.53 -2.49
CA GLN A 105 55.03 0.29 -2.10
C GLN A 105 56.00 -0.17 -3.18
N ALA A 106 55.58 -0.19 -4.46
CA ALA A 106 56.42 -0.51 -5.58
C ALA A 106 57.65 0.39 -5.69
N LEU A 107 57.48 1.70 -5.40
CA LEU A 107 58.58 2.65 -5.35
C LEU A 107 59.58 2.33 -4.22
N ARG A 108 59.10 2.07 -3.00
CA ARG A 108 59.91 1.69 -1.84
C ARG A 108 60.71 0.41 -2.11
N ASP A 109 60.07 -0.60 -2.68
CA ASP A 109 60.71 -1.87 -3.00
C ASP A 109 61.82 -1.71 -4.05
N ALA A 110 61.58 -0.85 -5.06
CA ALA A 110 62.56 -0.52 -6.07
C ALA A 110 63.78 0.22 -5.47
N GLU A 111 63.57 1.17 -4.56
CA GLU A 111 64.65 1.92 -3.86
C GLU A 111 65.46 1.00 -2.93
N GLN A 112 64.82 0.04 -2.26
CA GLN A 112 65.48 -0.93 -1.40
C GLN A 112 66.27 -2.00 -2.18
N SER A 113 65.99 -2.19 -3.45
CA SER A 113 66.68 -3.19 -4.30
C SER A 113 68.16 -2.89 -4.56
N GLY A 114 68.60 -1.65 -4.35
CA GLY A 114 69.99 -1.20 -4.62
C GLY A 114 70.34 -1.07 -6.10
N ASP A 115 69.36 -1.17 -7.01
CA ASP A 115 69.50 -0.96 -8.45
C ASP A 115 69.06 0.46 -8.82
N ASP A 116 69.97 1.34 -9.07
CA ASP A 116 69.76 2.76 -9.42
C ASP A 116 68.86 2.94 -10.65
N ARG A 117 68.98 2.06 -11.65
CA ARG A 117 68.12 2.13 -12.85
C ARG A 117 66.70 1.75 -12.54
N ARG A 118 66.50 0.68 -11.75
CA ARG A 118 65.19 0.25 -11.31
C ARG A 118 64.51 1.31 -10.43
N ALA A 119 65.25 1.90 -9.50
CA ALA A 119 64.76 2.99 -8.66
C ALA A 119 64.36 4.23 -9.48
N GLN A 120 65.15 4.60 -10.50
CA GLN A 120 64.83 5.72 -11.36
C GLN A 120 63.57 5.46 -12.20
N THR A 121 63.44 4.28 -12.82
CA THR A 121 62.27 3.88 -13.60
C THR A 121 61.02 3.85 -12.74
N ALA A 122 61.13 3.36 -11.50
CA ALA A 122 60.00 3.32 -10.54
C ALA A 122 59.58 4.75 -10.14
N ARG A 123 60.50 5.68 -9.95
CA ARG A 123 60.16 7.09 -9.67
C ARG A 123 59.43 7.75 -10.81
N ASP A 124 59.91 7.59 -12.03
CA ASP A 124 59.30 8.15 -13.22
C ASP A 124 57.89 7.57 -13.45
N SER A 125 57.70 6.25 -13.29
CA SER A 125 56.42 5.57 -13.37
C SER A 125 55.45 5.99 -12.26
N SER A 126 55.93 6.08 -11.00
CA SER A 126 55.13 6.54 -9.86
C SER A 126 54.64 7.97 -10.06
N MET A 127 55.53 8.85 -10.58
CA MET A 127 55.16 10.24 -10.84
C MET A 127 54.11 10.37 -11.94
N ASP A 128 54.21 9.61 -13.04
CA ASP A 128 53.24 9.61 -14.13
C ASP A 128 51.87 9.06 -13.66
N ARG A 129 51.87 7.94 -12.93
CA ARG A 129 50.64 7.33 -12.40
C ARG A 129 49.94 8.22 -11.38
N ASN A 130 50.66 8.78 -10.39
CA ASN A 130 50.07 9.70 -9.44
C ASN A 130 49.51 10.95 -10.12
N PHE A 131 50.20 11.48 -11.14
CA PHE A 131 49.70 12.61 -11.91
C PHE A 131 48.40 12.29 -12.61
N ARG A 132 48.24 11.09 -13.19
CA ARG A 132 46.97 10.65 -13.79
C ARG A 132 45.84 10.52 -12.76
N LEU A 133 46.11 9.98 -11.57
CA LEU A 133 45.17 9.90 -10.47
C LEU A 133 44.77 11.28 -9.90
N ASP A 134 45.67 12.24 -9.91
CA ASP A 134 45.40 13.61 -9.50
C ASP A 134 44.58 14.40 -10.52
N MET A 135 44.62 13.99 -11.80
CA MET A 135 43.88 14.59 -12.90
C MET A 135 42.54 13.95 -13.17
N LEU A 136 42.08 13.01 -12.30
CA LEU A 136 40.74 12.41 -12.44
C LEU A 136 39.67 13.49 -12.36
N PRO A 137 38.66 13.46 -13.26
CA PRO A 137 37.55 14.38 -13.22
C PRO A 137 36.76 14.30 -11.91
N ASP A 138 36.09 15.39 -11.51
CA ASP A 138 35.26 15.41 -10.32
C ASP A 138 33.93 14.64 -10.53
N ASP A 139 33.43 14.58 -11.78
CA ASP A 139 32.22 13.87 -12.12
C ASP A 139 32.43 12.36 -12.17
N LEU A 140 31.41 11.63 -11.77
CA LEU A 140 31.43 10.19 -11.57
C LEU A 140 31.70 9.43 -12.89
N ALA A 141 31.02 9.82 -13.96
CA ALA A 141 31.17 9.21 -15.28
C ALA A 141 32.59 9.41 -15.83
N GLY A 142 33.12 10.61 -15.69
CA GLY A 142 34.50 10.91 -16.08
C GLY A 142 35.51 10.12 -15.28
N LYS A 143 35.38 9.99 -13.94
CA LYS A 143 36.23 9.14 -13.10
C LYS A 143 36.23 7.69 -13.58
N VAL A 144 35.09 7.13 -13.78
CA VAL A 144 34.94 5.74 -14.26
C VAL A 144 35.63 5.58 -15.61
N LYS A 145 35.40 6.48 -16.57
CA LYS A 145 36.01 6.45 -17.89
C LYS A 145 37.54 6.48 -17.85
N GLU A 146 38.10 7.38 -17.06
CA GLU A 146 39.57 7.50 -16.94
C GLU A 146 40.15 6.27 -16.23
N LEU A 147 39.49 5.73 -15.20
CA LEU A 147 39.93 4.51 -14.50
C LEU A 147 39.79 3.25 -15.37
N GLN A 148 38.80 3.17 -16.28
CA GLN A 148 38.72 2.08 -17.27
C GLN A 148 39.91 2.04 -18.20
N ALA A 149 40.47 3.22 -18.57
CA ALA A 149 41.63 3.35 -19.41
C ALA A 149 42.96 3.34 -18.63
N TYR A 150 42.90 3.27 -17.29
CA TYR A 150 44.06 3.34 -16.41
C TYR A 150 44.74 1.96 -16.27
N ASP A 151 46.10 1.95 -16.28
CA ASP A 151 46.87 0.73 -16.07
C ASP A 151 47.26 0.61 -14.60
N PHE A 152 46.51 -0.16 -13.84
CA PHE A 152 46.66 -0.34 -12.39
C PHE A 152 47.95 -1.05 -12.03
N GLU A 153 48.69 -0.53 -11.03
CA GLU A 153 49.80 -1.21 -10.38
C GLU A 153 49.31 -2.33 -9.46
N SER A 154 48.21 -2.06 -8.73
CA SER A 154 47.59 -3.01 -7.83
C SER A 154 46.62 -3.92 -8.61
N ALA A 155 46.87 -5.23 -8.58
CA ALA A 155 45.93 -6.23 -9.10
C ALA A 155 44.62 -6.23 -8.26
N ASP A 156 44.73 -5.96 -6.96
CA ASP A 156 43.57 -5.92 -6.06
C ASP A 156 42.69 -4.67 -6.30
N ALA A 157 43.32 -3.51 -6.50
CA ALA A 157 42.58 -2.28 -6.87
C ALA A 157 41.86 -2.45 -8.23
N LYS A 158 42.51 -3.08 -9.22
CA LYS A 158 41.91 -3.38 -10.49
C LYS A 158 40.73 -4.34 -10.33
N HIS A 159 40.88 -5.43 -9.58
CA HIS A 159 39.84 -6.40 -9.33
C HIS A 159 38.62 -5.74 -8.67
N ARG A 160 38.80 -4.93 -7.64
CA ARG A 160 37.74 -4.16 -6.99
C ARG A 160 37.07 -3.16 -7.93
N PHE A 161 37.81 -2.53 -8.81
CA PHE A 161 37.26 -1.65 -9.84
C PHE A 161 36.40 -2.44 -10.83
N ASP A 162 36.88 -3.57 -11.32
CA ASP A 162 36.13 -4.44 -12.23
C ASP A 162 34.86 -4.99 -11.55
N GLU A 163 34.96 -5.42 -10.28
CA GLU A 163 33.81 -5.84 -9.46
C GLU A 163 32.80 -4.71 -9.25
N LEU A 164 33.26 -3.49 -8.96
CA LEU A 164 32.37 -2.34 -8.80
C LEU A 164 31.64 -2.04 -10.12
N MET A 165 32.35 -2.07 -11.25
CA MET A 165 31.73 -1.84 -12.56
C MET A 165 30.71 -2.93 -12.90
N GLU A 166 31.02 -4.18 -12.59
CA GLU A 166 30.12 -5.30 -12.78
C GLU A 166 28.90 -5.17 -11.86
N LYS A 167 29.10 -4.89 -10.58
CA LYS A 167 28.02 -4.63 -9.61
C LYS A 167 27.12 -3.48 -10.05
N LEU A 168 27.68 -2.36 -10.54
CA LEU A 168 26.88 -1.23 -11.02
C LEU A 168 26.11 -1.56 -12.29
N ARG A 169 26.70 -2.26 -13.24
CA ARG A 169 25.99 -2.78 -14.42
C ARG A 169 24.86 -3.72 -14.01
N GLU A 170 25.18 -4.67 -13.14
CA GLU A 170 24.21 -5.62 -12.60
C GLU A 170 23.08 -4.88 -11.86
N GLN A 171 23.37 -3.94 -10.95
CA GLN A 171 22.36 -3.18 -10.25
C GLN A 171 21.48 -2.34 -11.18
N MET A 172 22.06 -1.69 -12.19
CA MET A 172 21.28 -0.95 -13.19
C MET A 172 20.41 -1.85 -14.05
N MET A 173 20.85 -3.08 -14.29
CA MET A 173 20.08 -4.08 -15.06
C MET A 173 19.15 -4.89 -14.15
N GLN A 174 19.53 -5.22 -12.92
CA GLN A 174 18.69 -5.88 -11.92
C GLN A 174 17.51 -5.01 -11.51
N GLN A 175 17.64 -3.68 -11.50
CA GLN A 175 16.52 -2.76 -11.27
C GLN A 175 15.34 -3.01 -12.23
N PHE A 176 15.64 -3.56 -13.41
CA PHE A 176 14.63 -4.02 -14.35
C PHE A 176 14.04 -5.40 -14.00
N LEU A 177 14.79 -6.21 -13.23
CA LEU A 177 14.52 -7.62 -13.02
C LEU A 177 14.55 -8.05 -11.55
N ASP A 178 14.42 -7.09 -10.62
CA ASP A 178 14.61 -7.31 -9.19
C ASP A 178 13.86 -8.54 -8.68
N GLN A 179 14.64 -9.54 -8.39
CA GLN A 179 14.48 -10.76 -7.59
C GLN A 179 14.98 -12.04 -8.27
N MET A 180 16.03 -11.98 -9.04
CA MET A 180 16.74 -13.23 -9.32
C MET A 180 17.49 -13.66 -8.06
N LYS A 181 17.04 -14.77 -7.48
CA LYS A 181 17.62 -15.42 -6.30
C LYS A 181 19.12 -15.56 -6.40
N GLY A 182 19.74 -15.21 -5.28
CA GLY A 182 21.05 -15.48 -4.79
C GLY A 182 21.94 -16.44 -5.59
N ASP A 183 23.23 -16.10 -5.61
CA ASP A 183 24.35 -16.81 -6.22
C ASP A 183 24.60 -16.54 -7.72
N MET A 184 24.51 -15.28 -8.16
CA MET A 184 25.18 -14.88 -9.39
C MET A 184 26.41 -14.00 -9.08
N GLU A 185 27.48 -14.65 -8.67
CA GLU A 185 28.82 -14.14 -8.83
C GLU A 185 29.14 -14.14 -10.35
N SER A 186 29.06 -12.97 -10.99
CA SER A 186 29.42 -12.68 -12.38
C SER A 186 28.36 -13.02 -13.45
N MET A 187 27.64 -12.02 -13.97
CA MET A 187 26.88 -12.14 -15.24
C MET A 187 27.84 -12.39 -16.41
N SER A 188 27.64 -13.50 -17.12
CA SER A 188 28.40 -13.79 -18.33
C SER A 188 27.85 -12.96 -19.51
N GLN A 189 28.67 -12.82 -20.58
CA GLN A 189 28.18 -12.25 -21.86
C GLN A 189 26.94 -12.97 -22.41
N GLU A 190 26.79 -14.26 -22.08
CA GLU A 190 25.66 -15.07 -22.50
C GLU A 190 24.37 -14.66 -21.74
N ASP A 191 24.47 -14.34 -20.45
CA ASP A 191 23.34 -13.90 -19.64
C ASP A 191 22.86 -12.50 -20.07
N MET A 192 23.80 -11.61 -20.42
CA MET A 192 23.48 -10.29 -20.97
C MET A 192 22.76 -10.40 -22.32
N GLN A 193 23.22 -11.28 -23.20
CA GLN A 193 22.56 -11.54 -24.47
C GLN A 193 21.16 -12.14 -24.26
N ARG A 194 21.02 -13.08 -23.34
CA ARG A 194 19.73 -13.70 -22.99
C ARG A 194 18.72 -12.68 -22.45
N MET A 195 19.19 -11.72 -21.65
CA MET A 195 18.35 -10.62 -21.15
C MET A 195 17.90 -9.68 -22.28
N LYS A 196 18.80 -9.34 -23.20
CA LYS A 196 18.48 -8.53 -24.36
C LYS A 196 17.42 -9.21 -25.22
N ASP A 197 17.59 -10.52 -25.47
CA ASP A 197 16.64 -11.33 -26.22
C ASP A 197 15.27 -11.38 -25.51
N MET A 198 15.25 -11.49 -24.19
CA MET A 198 14.03 -11.44 -23.35
C MET A 198 13.28 -10.11 -23.53
N ILE A 199 13.97 -8.96 -23.42
CA ILE A 199 13.34 -7.65 -23.56
C ILE A 199 12.79 -7.45 -24.97
N ALA A 200 13.54 -7.90 -25.99
CA ALA A 200 13.11 -7.85 -27.39
C ALA A 200 11.85 -8.72 -27.61
N GLU A 201 11.81 -9.92 -27.04
CA GLU A 201 10.65 -10.81 -27.16
C GLU A 201 9.45 -10.27 -26.40
N LEU A 202 9.65 -9.66 -25.22
CA LEU A 202 8.59 -8.99 -24.47
C LEU A 202 7.98 -7.82 -25.28
N ASN A 203 8.79 -7.00 -25.93
CA ASN A 203 8.29 -5.94 -26.82
C ASN A 203 7.47 -6.53 -27.98
N GLN A 204 7.92 -7.62 -28.59
CA GLN A 204 7.16 -8.31 -29.65
C GLN A 204 5.83 -8.89 -29.14
N MET A 205 5.81 -9.43 -27.91
CA MET A 205 4.58 -9.94 -27.29
C MET A 205 3.55 -8.82 -27.10
N ILE A 206 3.99 -7.64 -26.67
CA ILE A 206 3.14 -6.47 -26.55
C ILE A 206 2.57 -6.05 -27.90
N GLU A 207 3.40 -6.04 -28.95
CA GLU A 207 2.96 -5.71 -30.31
C GLU A 207 1.95 -6.72 -30.85
N ARG A 208 2.20 -8.04 -30.67
CA ARG A 208 1.25 -9.11 -31.05
C ARG A 208 -0.09 -8.94 -30.36
N ARG A 209 -0.07 -8.70 -29.03
CA ARG A 209 -1.29 -8.42 -28.27
C ARG A 209 -2.06 -7.21 -28.81
N ASN A 210 -1.37 -6.11 -29.10
CA ASN A 210 -1.98 -4.89 -29.64
C ASN A 210 -2.60 -5.13 -31.04
N ASN A 211 -2.05 -6.05 -31.81
CA ASN A 211 -2.58 -6.47 -33.12
C ASN A 211 -3.68 -7.55 -33.00
N GLY A 212 -4.00 -8.01 -31.80
CA GLY A 212 -5.00 -9.06 -31.56
C GLY A 212 -4.50 -10.47 -31.90
N GLU A 213 -3.20 -10.68 -31.97
CA GLU A 213 -2.54 -11.97 -32.19
C GLU A 213 -2.24 -12.62 -30.84
N ASP A 214 -1.98 -13.95 -30.87
CA ASP A 214 -1.54 -14.68 -29.67
C ASP A 214 -0.13 -14.21 -29.25
N PRO A 215 0.02 -13.66 -28.02
CA PRO A 215 1.30 -13.19 -27.51
C PRO A 215 2.31 -14.32 -27.25
N LYS A 216 1.90 -15.60 -27.20
CA LYS A 216 2.73 -16.76 -26.88
C LYS A 216 3.39 -16.69 -25.50
N PHE A 217 2.62 -16.26 -24.51
CA PHE A 217 3.11 -16.05 -23.15
C PHE A 217 3.70 -17.32 -22.50
N GLU A 218 3.12 -18.50 -22.75
CA GLU A 218 3.63 -19.77 -22.22
C GLU A 218 5.04 -20.07 -22.74
N GLU A 219 5.30 -19.88 -24.04
CA GLU A 219 6.61 -20.06 -24.66
C GLU A 219 7.65 -19.09 -24.07
N PHE A 220 7.25 -17.86 -23.83
CA PHE A 220 8.09 -16.85 -23.18
C PHE A 220 8.47 -17.27 -21.75
N MET A 221 7.51 -17.70 -20.94
CA MET A 221 7.75 -18.14 -19.56
C MET A 221 8.57 -19.43 -19.48
N GLU A 222 8.48 -20.33 -20.46
CA GLU A 222 9.38 -21.50 -20.55
C GLU A 222 10.83 -21.08 -20.76
N ASN A 223 11.09 -20.04 -21.56
CA ASN A 223 12.44 -19.58 -21.90
C ASN A 223 13.04 -18.63 -20.87
N TYR A 224 12.22 -17.77 -20.25
CA TYR A 224 12.64 -16.64 -19.42
C TYR A 224 11.96 -16.58 -18.05
N GLY A 225 11.21 -17.61 -17.65
CA GLY A 225 10.48 -17.61 -16.37
C GLY A 225 11.38 -17.50 -15.15
N ASP A 226 12.65 -17.88 -15.26
CA ASP A 226 13.67 -17.71 -14.23
C ASP A 226 13.98 -16.23 -13.90
N PHE A 227 13.68 -15.29 -14.82
CA PHE A 227 13.77 -13.84 -14.58
C PHE A 227 12.59 -13.29 -13.76
N PHE A 228 11.54 -14.08 -13.51
CA PHE A 228 10.30 -13.66 -12.87
C PHE A 228 9.92 -14.59 -11.70
N PRO A 229 10.55 -14.42 -10.53
CA PRO A 229 10.30 -15.28 -9.36
C PRO A 229 8.87 -15.17 -8.84
N GLU A 230 8.15 -14.06 -9.14
CA GLU A 230 6.74 -13.89 -8.84
C GLU A 230 5.83 -14.84 -9.62
N ASN A 231 6.40 -15.53 -10.63
CA ASN A 231 5.73 -16.51 -11.46
C ASN A 231 4.36 -16.03 -12.00
N PRO A 232 4.33 -14.92 -12.77
CA PRO A 232 3.10 -14.38 -13.32
C PRO A 232 2.40 -15.43 -14.18
N GLN A 233 1.08 -15.50 -14.07
CA GLN A 233 0.27 -16.48 -14.80
C GLN A 233 -0.26 -15.95 -16.13
N THR A 234 -0.18 -14.66 -16.34
CA THR A 234 -0.67 -13.97 -17.53
C THR A 234 0.30 -12.88 -17.99
N LEU A 235 0.22 -12.52 -19.28
CA LEU A 235 0.98 -11.38 -19.81
C LEU A 235 0.62 -10.07 -19.10
N ASP A 236 -0.64 -9.88 -18.76
CA ASP A 236 -1.08 -8.65 -18.04
C ASP A 236 -0.43 -8.52 -16.67
N GLU A 237 -0.35 -9.61 -15.93
CA GLU A 237 0.31 -9.70 -14.64
C GLU A 237 1.82 -9.41 -14.74
N LEU A 238 2.48 -10.00 -15.75
CA LEU A 238 3.88 -9.74 -16.06
C LEU A 238 4.13 -8.26 -16.36
N LEU A 239 3.32 -7.67 -17.23
CA LEU A 239 3.47 -6.27 -17.64
C LEU A 239 3.16 -5.31 -16.46
N GLU A 240 2.27 -5.67 -15.56
CA GLU A 240 1.99 -4.89 -14.35
C GLU A 240 3.21 -4.89 -13.41
N ILE A 241 3.83 -6.05 -13.18
CA ILE A 241 5.06 -6.18 -12.39
C ILE A 241 6.18 -5.32 -12.99
N MET A 242 6.39 -5.42 -14.30
CA MET A 242 7.40 -4.63 -15.00
C MET A 242 7.13 -3.13 -14.91
N ALA A 243 5.87 -2.71 -15.05
CA ALA A 243 5.48 -1.32 -14.93
C ALA A 243 5.71 -0.78 -13.51
N GLN A 244 5.42 -1.56 -12.47
CA GLN A 244 5.68 -1.19 -11.07
C GLN A 244 7.18 -1.00 -10.81
N ARG A 245 8.02 -1.90 -11.29
CA ARG A 245 9.49 -1.82 -11.15
C ARG A 245 10.04 -0.58 -11.86
N MET A 246 9.64 -0.36 -13.10
CA MET A 246 10.08 0.80 -13.87
C MET A 246 9.60 2.12 -13.26
N GLN A 247 8.39 2.17 -12.73
CA GLN A 247 7.86 3.32 -12.03
C GLN A 247 8.66 3.61 -10.74
N ALA A 248 9.02 2.58 -9.97
CA ALA A 248 9.84 2.75 -8.78
C ALA A 248 11.23 3.34 -9.11
N MET A 249 11.87 2.86 -10.17
CA MET A 249 13.14 3.40 -10.65
C MET A 249 13.00 4.87 -11.09
N GLN A 250 11.98 5.18 -11.84
CA GLN A 250 11.75 6.56 -12.27
C GLN A 250 11.43 7.48 -11.09
N ALA A 251 10.66 7.02 -10.12
CA ALA A 251 10.38 7.76 -8.89
C ALA A 251 11.66 8.01 -8.07
N MET A 252 12.55 7.02 -7.97
CA MET A 252 13.87 7.19 -7.33
C MET A 252 14.68 8.28 -8.00
N LEU A 253 14.84 8.23 -9.31
CA LEU A 253 15.58 9.25 -10.07
C LEU A 253 14.92 10.64 -9.93
N ASN A 254 13.59 10.72 -9.94
CA ASN A 254 12.88 11.98 -9.76
C ASN A 254 13.06 12.56 -8.35
N SER A 255 13.24 11.71 -7.35
CA SER A 255 13.39 12.09 -5.94
C SER A 255 14.82 12.50 -5.56
N MET A 256 15.79 12.27 -6.47
CA MET A 256 17.18 12.72 -6.30
C MET A 256 17.36 14.18 -6.71
N THR A 257 18.45 14.82 -6.22
CA THR A 257 18.81 16.16 -6.70
C THR A 257 19.11 16.16 -8.20
N PRO A 258 18.92 17.29 -8.90
CA PRO A 258 19.20 17.37 -10.34
C PRO A 258 20.65 16.98 -10.70
N GLU A 259 21.61 17.31 -9.84
CA GLU A 259 23.03 16.99 -10.01
C GLU A 259 23.25 15.47 -9.91
N GLN A 260 22.74 14.82 -8.86
CA GLN A 260 22.85 13.37 -8.65
C GLN A 260 22.20 12.60 -9.80
N ARG A 261 20.99 13.01 -10.20
CA ARG A 261 20.28 12.41 -11.34
C ARG A 261 21.08 12.49 -12.64
N ALA A 262 21.63 13.68 -12.95
CA ALA A 262 22.42 13.87 -14.17
C ALA A 262 23.68 12.99 -14.17
N GLN A 263 24.36 12.85 -13.03
CA GLN A 263 25.56 12.03 -12.94
C GLN A 263 25.25 10.54 -13.05
N LEU A 264 24.16 10.06 -12.43
CA LEU A 264 23.73 8.66 -12.58
C LEU A 264 23.25 8.35 -14.01
N GLN A 265 22.56 9.27 -14.66
CA GLN A 265 22.18 9.11 -16.07
C GLN A 265 23.41 9.02 -16.98
N GLN A 266 24.40 9.91 -16.81
CA GLN A 266 25.63 9.87 -17.58
C GLN A 266 26.41 8.58 -17.34
N LEU A 267 26.45 8.09 -16.09
CA LEU A 267 27.08 6.83 -15.75
C LEU A 267 26.35 5.64 -16.40
N SER A 268 24.99 5.65 -16.35
CA SER A 268 24.17 4.65 -17.02
C SER A 268 24.43 4.59 -18.53
N ASP A 269 24.43 5.74 -19.19
CA ASP A 269 24.72 5.85 -20.63
C ASP A 269 26.12 5.32 -20.98
N GLN A 270 27.09 5.53 -20.09
CA GLN A 270 28.46 5.03 -20.28
C GLN A 270 28.60 3.53 -20.04
N LEU A 271 27.88 2.98 -19.05
CA LEU A 271 27.92 1.56 -18.74
C LEU A 271 27.11 0.71 -19.73
N MET A 272 26.03 1.28 -20.29
CA MET A 272 25.21 0.66 -21.32
C MET A 272 25.70 1.04 -22.73
N GLU A 273 26.82 0.47 -23.16
CA GLU A 273 27.41 0.70 -24.49
C GLU A 273 26.55 0.13 -25.64
N ASP A 274 25.56 -0.75 -25.32
CA ASP A 274 24.71 -1.40 -26.31
C ASP A 274 23.51 -0.54 -26.68
N MET A 275 23.64 0.18 -27.79
CA MET A 275 22.58 1.06 -28.32
C MET A 275 21.26 0.30 -28.62
N ASP A 276 21.34 -0.98 -28.92
CA ASP A 276 20.17 -1.79 -29.24
C ASP A 276 19.39 -2.14 -27.95
N LEU A 277 20.09 -2.45 -26.86
CA LEU A 277 19.49 -2.65 -25.55
C LEU A 277 18.82 -1.36 -25.04
N GLN A 278 19.49 -0.20 -25.15
CA GLN A 278 18.89 1.09 -24.79
C GLN A 278 17.60 1.34 -25.55
N TRP A 279 17.59 1.07 -26.86
CA TRP A 279 16.39 1.24 -27.68
C TRP A 279 15.25 0.30 -27.26
N GLN A 280 15.55 -0.98 -27.01
CA GLN A 280 14.57 -1.97 -26.55
C GLN A 280 13.97 -1.58 -25.20
N MET A 281 14.78 -1.09 -24.29
CA MET A 281 14.33 -0.62 -22.96
C MET A 281 13.47 0.64 -23.06
N GLN A 282 13.84 1.58 -23.92
CA GLN A 282 13.02 2.77 -24.15
C GLN A 282 11.65 2.40 -24.75
N GLN A 283 11.62 1.50 -25.74
CA GLN A 283 10.38 1.01 -26.34
C GLN A 283 9.49 0.33 -25.30
N LEU A 284 10.06 -0.52 -24.44
CA LEU A 284 9.32 -1.17 -23.35
C LEU A 284 8.74 -0.12 -22.39
N SER A 285 9.54 0.89 -22.01
CA SER A 285 9.09 1.99 -21.16
C SER A 285 7.89 2.74 -21.76
N GLU A 286 7.94 3.09 -23.03
CA GLU A 286 6.85 3.77 -23.72
C GLU A 286 5.57 2.90 -23.77
N HIS A 287 5.72 1.60 -24.04
CA HIS A 287 4.61 0.66 -24.03
C HIS A 287 3.96 0.55 -22.64
N LEU A 288 4.76 0.38 -21.58
CA LEU A 288 4.27 0.27 -20.21
C LEU A 288 3.59 1.56 -19.73
N GLN A 289 4.17 2.73 -20.02
CA GLN A 289 3.54 4.01 -19.71
C GLN A 289 2.20 4.20 -20.43
N GLY A 290 2.11 3.77 -21.68
CA GLY A 290 0.87 3.81 -22.45
C GLY A 290 -0.22 2.89 -21.92
N MET A 291 0.15 1.69 -21.44
CA MET A 291 -0.79 0.71 -20.90
C MET A 291 -1.20 1.01 -19.45
N PHE A 292 -0.31 1.56 -18.64
CA PHE A 292 -0.53 1.82 -17.23
C PHE A 292 -0.40 3.32 -16.85
N PRO A 293 -1.18 4.22 -17.45
CA PRO A 293 -1.05 5.66 -17.21
C PRO A 293 -1.39 6.08 -15.78
N GLN A 294 -2.08 5.22 -15.01
CA GLN A 294 -2.51 5.47 -13.64
C GLN A 294 -1.40 5.21 -12.60
N GLN A 295 -0.28 4.62 -13.00
CA GLN A 295 0.77 4.19 -12.05
C GLN A 295 1.65 5.31 -11.49
N GLY A 296 1.41 6.58 -11.84
CA GLY A 296 2.09 7.71 -11.21
C GLY A 296 3.56 7.87 -11.63
N TRP A 297 3.87 7.72 -12.92
CA TRP A 297 5.20 7.79 -13.54
C TRP A 297 6.02 9.07 -13.25
N GLY A 298 5.38 10.16 -12.88
CA GLY A 298 6.04 11.44 -12.59
C GLY A 298 6.18 11.74 -11.09
N ARG A 299 6.01 10.75 -10.21
CA ARG A 299 6.04 10.98 -8.76
C ARG A 299 7.45 11.26 -8.26
N GLU A 300 7.49 12.10 -7.25
CA GLU A 300 8.66 12.50 -6.50
C GLU A 300 8.33 12.35 -5.02
N TYR A 301 9.22 11.76 -4.24
CA TYR A 301 9.07 11.58 -2.81
C TYR A 301 10.21 12.30 -2.10
N GLN A 302 9.91 12.99 -1.00
CA GLN A 302 10.94 13.61 -0.16
C GLN A 302 11.39 12.61 0.89
N PHE A 303 12.70 12.49 1.05
CA PHE A 303 13.34 11.66 2.05
C PHE A 303 14.16 12.56 2.95
N ASP A 304 13.82 12.59 4.25
CA ASP A 304 14.39 13.48 5.25
C ASP A 304 15.20 12.70 6.30
N GLY A 305 15.47 11.41 6.07
CA GLY A 305 16.25 10.56 6.95
C GLY A 305 17.72 10.93 6.98
N THR A 306 18.44 10.45 7.98
CA THR A 306 19.89 10.72 8.18
C THR A 306 20.76 9.54 7.78
N GLU A 307 20.21 8.35 7.63
CA GLU A 307 20.95 7.15 7.21
C GLU A 307 20.99 7.09 5.68
N GLN A 308 22.18 6.90 5.15
CA GLN A 308 22.38 6.78 3.71
C GLN A 308 21.85 5.43 3.23
N MET A 309 20.88 5.45 2.33
CA MET A 309 20.34 4.24 1.72
C MET A 309 21.20 3.82 0.53
N GLY A 310 21.53 2.52 0.48
CA GLY A 310 22.10 1.92 -0.72
C GLY A 310 21.05 1.78 -1.84
N MET A 311 21.51 1.47 -3.07
CA MET A 311 20.65 1.37 -4.25
C MET A 311 19.45 0.40 -4.05
N GLY A 312 19.71 -0.78 -3.48
CA GLY A 312 18.65 -1.78 -3.24
C GLY A 312 17.60 -1.32 -2.23
N GLU A 313 18.04 -0.67 -1.15
CA GLU A 313 17.15 -0.12 -0.12
C GLU A 313 16.28 1.02 -0.67
N ALA A 314 16.89 1.92 -1.44
CA ALA A 314 16.20 3.02 -2.10
C ALA A 314 15.12 2.49 -3.08
N MET A 315 15.46 1.45 -3.87
CA MET A 315 14.50 0.82 -4.78
C MET A 315 13.34 0.17 -4.02
N GLN A 316 13.62 -0.58 -2.95
CA GLN A 316 12.60 -1.20 -2.11
C GLN A 316 11.69 -0.14 -1.47
N ALA A 317 12.27 0.97 -0.99
CA ALA A 317 11.51 2.10 -0.45
C ALA A 317 10.56 2.69 -1.50
N MET A 318 11.05 2.91 -2.74
CA MET A 318 10.23 3.42 -3.84
C MET A 318 9.10 2.47 -4.24
N GLN A 319 9.37 1.17 -4.28
CA GLN A 319 8.38 0.15 -4.57
C GLN A 319 7.29 0.13 -3.49
N ASN A 320 7.67 0.16 -2.22
CA ASN A 320 6.74 0.25 -1.09
C ASN A 320 5.89 1.54 -1.16
N MET A 321 6.50 2.68 -1.47
CA MET A 321 5.81 3.96 -1.65
C MET A 321 4.78 3.89 -2.79
N GLY A 322 5.15 3.31 -3.93
CA GLY A 322 4.24 3.11 -5.06
C GLY A 322 3.06 2.20 -4.71
N GLN A 323 3.29 1.13 -3.97
CA GLN A 323 2.26 0.21 -3.50
C GLN A 323 1.32 0.86 -2.48
N LEU A 324 1.85 1.66 -1.53
CA LEU A 324 1.04 2.45 -0.60
C LEU A 324 0.14 3.44 -1.33
N ASP A 325 0.63 4.06 -2.40
CA ASP A 325 -0.16 4.98 -3.22
C ASP A 325 -1.29 4.28 -3.98
N GLN A 326 -1.04 3.08 -4.51
CA GLN A 326 -2.07 2.25 -5.16
C GLN A 326 -3.15 1.85 -4.16
N LEU A 327 -2.74 1.41 -2.97
CA LEU A 327 -3.66 1.04 -1.89
C LEU A 327 -4.48 2.24 -1.41
N GLU A 328 -3.86 3.41 -1.22
CA GLU A 328 -4.56 4.64 -0.88
C GLU A 328 -5.62 5.01 -1.92
N ASN A 329 -5.27 4.92 -3.21
CA ASN A 329 -6.21 5.19 -4.30
C ASN A 329 -7.38 4.21 -4.31
N LEU A 330 -7.12 2.92 -4.10
CA LEU A 330 -8.17 1.91 -4.00
C LEU A 330 -9.11 2.21 -2.84
N ILE A 331 -8.59 2.50 -1.64
CA ILE A 331 -9.37 2.83 -0.45
C ILE A 331 -10.19 4.11 -0.66
N ARG A 332 -9.61 5.17 -1.22
CA ARG A 332 -10.30 6.45 -1.46
C ARG A 332 -11.44 6.32 -2.47
N ASN A 333 -11.27 5.46 -3.47
CA ASN A 333 -12.24 5.24 -4.53
C ASN A 333 -13.26 4.14 -4.19
N ALA A 334 -13.07 3.41 -3.09
CA ALA A 334 -14.00 2.36 -2.66
C ALA A 334 -15.36 2.96 -2.26
N SER A 335 -16.32 2.90 -3.16
CA SER A 335 -17.68 3.42 -2.97
C SER A 335 -18.64 2.41 -2.32
N ASN A 336 -18.26 1.14 -2.28
CA ASN A 336 -19.04 0.04 -1.72
C ASN A 336 -18.13 -1.10 -1.24
N PRO A 337 -18.59 -2.01 -0.37
CA PRO A 337 -17.79 -3.12 0.15
C PRO A 337 -17.16 -4.00 -0.93
N SER A 338 -17.86 -4.22 -2.05
CA SER A 338 -17.35 -5.10 -3.12
C SER A 338 -16.13 -4.52 -3.85
N ALA A 339 -15.96 -3.20 -3.85
CA ALA A 339 -14.77 -2.56 -4.43
C ALA A 339 -13.48 -2.90 -3.66
N LEU A 340 -13.59 -3.21 -2.37
CA LEU A 340 -12.45 -3.64 -1.56
C LEU A 340 -12.02 -5.09 -1.84
N ALA A 341 -12.87 -5.88 -2.50
CA ALA A 341 -12.54 -7.27 -2.85
C ALA A 341 -11.48 -7.36 -3.97
N GLU A 342 -11.19 -6.25 -4.64
CA GLU A 342 -10.12 -6.14 -5.65
C GLU A 342 -8.74 -5.93 -5.00
N ALA A 343 -8.68 -5.67 -3.69
CA ALA A 343 -7.42 -5.47 -2.98
C ALA A 343 -6.64 -6.79 -2.86
N ASP A 344 -5.35 -6.72 -3.12
CA ASP A 344 -4.41 -7.80 -2.80
C ASP A 344 -4.17 -7.83 -1.28
N LEU A 345 -4.79 -8.80 -0.60
CA LEU A 345 -4.74 -8.91 0.86
C LEU A 345 -3.34 -9.29 1.37
N ASP A 346 -2.55 -10.01 0.61
CA ASP A 346 -1.19 -10.36 0.99
C ASP A 346 -0.32 -9.11 0.97
N ARG A 347 -0.47 -8.27 -0.04
CA ARG A 347 0.19 -6.96 -0.12
C ARG A 347 -0.26 -6.02 1.01
N VAL A 348 -1.55 -5.98 1.34
CA VAL A 348 -2.05 -5.19 2.50
C VAL A 348 -1.41 -5.68 3.80
N ARG A 349 -1.26 -7.00 3.96
CA ARG A 349 -0.61 -7.60 5.14
C ARG A 349 0.84 -7.18 5.27
N ASP A 350 1.59 -7.21 4.18
CA ASP A 350 3.02 -6.86 4.15
C ASP A 350 3.24 -5.36 4.44
N LEU A 351 2.37 -4.49 3.94
CA LEU A 351 2.50 -3.04 4.09
C LEU A 351 1.93 -2.50 5.42
N LEU A 352 0.75 -2.97 5.83
CA LEU A 352 -0.04 -2.42 6.94
C LEU A 352 -0.23 -3.41 8.11
N GLY A 353 0.16 -4.67 7.94
CA GLY A 353 0.03 -5.71 8.96
C GLY A 353 -1.24 -6.55 8.85
N ASP A 354 -1.26 -7.65 9.63
CA ASP A 354 -2.33 -8.65 9.62
C ASP A 354 -3.71 -8.08 10.00
N ASP A 355 -3.77 -7.16 10.96
CA ASP A 355 -5.04 -6.58 11.45
C ASP A 355 -5.73 -5.77 10.36
N ALA A 356 -4.98 -4.99 9.58
CA ALA A 356 -5.50 -4.21 8.46
C ALA A 356 -6.00 -5.13 7.33
N ALA A 357 -5.24 -6.16 6.98
CA ALA A 357 -5.62 -7.13 5.95
C ALA A 357 -6.91 -7.89 6.34
N GLN A 358 -7.01 -8.37 7.58
CA GLN A 358 -8.22 -9.03 8.07
C GLN A 358 -9.42 -8.09 8.11
N SER A 359 -9.21 -6.84 8.54
CA SER A 359 -10.28 -5.83 8.58
C SER A 359 -10.77 -5.52 7.17
N MET A 360 -9.88 -5.36 6.20
CA MET A 360 -10.24 -5.14 4.79
C MET A 360 -11.01 -6.32 4.20
N GLU A 361 -10.57 -7.55 4.45
CA GLU A 361 -11.26 -8.76 4.02
C GLU A 361 -12.69 -8.83 4.59
N ARG A 362 -12.84 -8.52 5.89
CA ARG A 362 -14.15 -8.50 6.56
C ARG A 362 -15.05 -7.41 5.98
N LEU A 363 -14.54 -6.20 5.78
CA LEU A 363 -15.28 -5.10 5.16
C LEU A 363 -15.74 -5.45 3.73
N ALA A 364 -14.88 -6.08 2.94
CA ALA A 364 -15.22 -6.53 1.57
C ALA A 364 -16.37 -7.55 1.54
N LYS A 365 -16.47 -8.39 2.57
CA LYS A 365 -17.50 -9.43 2.67
C LYS A 365 -18.86 -8.94 3.18
N ILE A 366 -18.94 -7.73 3.78
CA ILE A 366 -20.18 -7.22 4.42
C ILE A 366 -21.40 -7.29 3.48
N ALA A 367 -21.25 -6.81 2.25
CA ALA A 367 -22.35 -6.80 1.28
C ALA A 367 -22.87 -8.22 1.00
N LYS A 368 -21.97 -9.16 0.79
CA LYS A 368 -22.27 -10.57 0.53
C LYS A 368 -22.95 -11.23 1.73
N LEU A 369 -22.47 -10.97 2.94
CA LEU A 369 -23.06 -11.49 4.18
C LEU A 369 -24.50 -11.01 4.37
N LEU A 370 -24.79 -9.74 4.11
CA LEU A 370 -26.16 -9.20 4.18
C LEU A 370 -27.09 -9.81 3.12
N GLU A 371 -26.58 -10.07 1.91
CA GLU A 371 -27.34 -10.76 0.85
C GLU A 371 -27.61 -12.23 1.23
N GLU A 372 -26.62 -12.98 1.67
CA GLU A 372 -26.74 -14.40 2.07
C GLU A 372 -27.67 -14.58 3.28
N ALA A 373 -27.65 -13.65 4.23
CA ALA A 373 -28.59 -13.63 5.35
C ALA A 373 -30.02 -13.25 4.92
N GLY A 374 -30.21 -12.82 3.67
CA GLY A 374 -31.49 -12.37 3.15
C GLY A 374 -31.97 -11.04 3.77
N LEU A 375 -31.05 -10.23 4.33
CA LEU A 375 -31.34 -8.91 4.91
C LEU A 375 -31.32 -7.80 3.86
N ALA A 376 -30.50 -7.98 2.81
CA ALA A 376 -30.42 -7.09 1.66
C ALA A 376 -30.58 -7.88 0.35
N ASN A 377 -31.00 -7.20 -0.71
CA ASN A 377 -31.06 -7.72 -2.08
C ASN A 377 -30.34 -6.75 -3.01
N ARG A 378 -29.66 -7.29 -4.02
CA ARG A 378 -29.03 -6.46 -5.06
C ARG A 378 -30.04 -6.16 -6.16
N LYS A 379 -30.28 -4.89 -6.44
CA LYS A 379 -31.15 -4.42 -7.51
C LYS A 379 -30.45 -3.32 -8.29
N GLU A 380 -30.31 -3.50 -9.59
CA GLU A 380 -29.64 -2.54 -10.48
C GLU A 380 -28.23 -2.10 -9.98
N GLY A 381 -27.47 -3.04 -9.39
CA GLY A 381 -26.13 -2.78 -8.85
C GLY A 381 -26.10 -2.11 -7.45
N ARG A 382 -27.25 -1.77 -6.87
CA ARG A 382 -27.38 -1.21 -5.52
C ARG A 382 -27.93 -2.22 -4.54
N LEU A 383 -27.53 -2.10 -3.28
CA LEU A 383 -28.09 -2.89 -2.20
C LEU A 383 -29.34 -2.19 -1.65
N GLU A 384 -30.46 -2.92 -1.62
CA GLU A 384 -31.72 -2.49 -1.03
C GLU A 384 -32.08 -3.42 0.14
N LEU A 385 -32.69 -2.87 1.18
CA LEU A 385 -33.16 -3.68 2.30
C LEU A 385 -34.31 -4.62 1.84
N SER A 386 -34.20 -5.88 2.22
CA SER A 386 -35.26 -6.83 2.05
C SER A 386 -36.40 -6.60 3.07
N PRO A 387 -37.61 -7.14 2.88
CA PRO A 387 -38.64 -7.12 3.91
C PRO A 387 -38.22 -7.79 5.22
N ARG A 388 -37.27 -8.73 5.18
CA ARG A 388 -36.66 -9.35 6.35
C ARG A 388 -35.71 -8.37 7.05
N GLY A 389 -34.87 -7.65 6.30
CA GLY A 389 -33.97 -6.61 6.82
C GLY A 389 -34.77 -5.48 7.50
N LEU A 390 -35.83 -4.98 6.87
CA LEU A 390 -36.69 -3.96 7.47
C LEU A 390 -37.31 -4.42 8.81
N ARG A 391 -37.73 -5.67 8.91
CA ARG A 391 -38.25 -6.23 10.17
C ARG A 391 -37.16 -6.36 11.23
N ALA A 392 -35.96 -6.77 10.83
CA ALA A 392 -34.82 -6.89 11.75
C ALA A 392 -34.43 -5.53 12.33
N ILE A 393 -34.37 -4.46 11.50
CA ILE A 393 -34.14 -3.08 11.94
C ILE A 393 -35.22 -2.65 12.93
N GLY A 394 -36.49 -2.85 12.61
CA GLY A 394 -37.60 -2.54 13.51
C GLY A 394 -37.47 -3.23 14.87
N ASN A 395 -37.13 -4.52 14.88
CA ASN A 395 -36.93 -5.30 16.10
C ASN A 395 -35.70 -4.79 16.91
N ASN A 396 -34.62 -4.45 16.27
CA ASN A 396 -33.41 -3.91 16.94
C ASN A 396 -33.72 -2.57 17.58
N SER A 397 -34.37 -1.66 16.87
CA SER A 397 -34.78 -0.34 17.39
C SER A 397 -35.72 -0.47 18.59
N LEU A 398 -36.72 -1.35 18.51
CA LEU A 398 -37.63 -1.61 19.63
C LEU A 398 -36.89 -2.21 20.83
N ARG A 399 -35.99 -3.16 20.60
CA ARG A 399 -35.18 -3.78 21.68
C ARG A 399 -34.31 -2.72 22.38
N GLU A 400 -33.68 -1.82 21.62
CA GLU A 400 -32.87 -0.72 22.19
C GLU A 400 -33.72 0.26 23.00
N LEU A 401 -34.86 0.68 22.47
CA LEU A 401 -35.82 1.52 23.21
C LEU A 401 -36.27 0.86 24.52
N PHE A 402 -36.63 -0.43 24.48
CA PHE A 402 -37.02 -1.17 25.67
C PHE A 402 -35.84 -1.32 26.67
N SER A 403 -34.62 -1.50 26.18
CA SER A 403 -33.44 -1.58 27.05
C SER A 403 -33.12 -0.26 27.73
N LYS A 404 -33.25 0.87 27.03
CA LYS A 404 -33.12 2.22 27.60
C LYS A 404 -34.22 2.47 28.63
N MET A 405 -35.47 2.16 28.30
CA MET A 405 -36.60 2.28 29.25
C MET A 405 -36.45 1.41 30.51
N SER A 406 -35.81 0.22 30.38
CA SER A 406 -35.58 -0.65 31.54
C SER A 406 -34.41 -0.14 32.42
N LYS A 407 -33.43 0.52 31.86
CA LYS A 407 -32.34 1.16 32.61
C LYS A 407 -32.81 2.38 33.40
N ASP A 408 -33.75 3.14 32.86
CA ASP A 408 -34.32 4.31 33.56
C ASP A 408 -35.15 3.93 34.81
N LYS A 409 -35.61 2.68 34.93
CA LYS A 409 -36.33 2.19 36.10
C LYS A 409 -35.48 1.95 37.36
N PHE A 410 -34.16 1.91 37.25
CA PHE A 410 -33.25 1.66 38.37
C PHE A 410 -32.77 2.92 39.13
N GLY A 411 -33.22 4.10 38.73
CA GLY A 411 -32.76 5.38 39.27
C GLY A 411 -33.83 6.21 40.03
N GLN A 412 -34.90 5.59 40.55
CA GLN A 412 -35.85 6.33 41.39
C GLN A 412 -35.27 6.61 42.78
N HIS A 413 -34.40 7.62 42.90
CA HIS A 413 -34.26 8.36 44.15
C HIS A 413 -35.41 9.33 44.25
N ARG A 414 -36.31 9.11 45.20
CA ARG A 414 -37.27 10.13 45.65
C ARG A 414 -36.49 11.34 46.13
N ILE A 415 -36.53 12.41 45.39
CA ILE A 415 -36.02 13.72 45.85
C ILE A 415 -37.16 14.36 46.64
N GLU A 416 -37.01 14.41 47.97
CA GLU A 416 -37.98 14.99 48.88
C GLU A 416 -37.83 16.52 49.10
N LYS A 417 -37.12 17.22 48.20
CA LYS A 417 -37.00 18.70 48.36
C LYS A 417 -37.09 19.37 46.99
N ASP A 418 -38.11 20.23 46.86
CA ASP A 418 -38.26 21.18 45.78
C ASP A 418 -37.06 22.15 45.78
N GLY A 419 -36.16 21.99 44.81
CA GLY A 419 -35.08 22.94 44.57
C GLY A 419 -35.43 23.83 43.38
N VAL A 420 -35.16 25.09 43.47
CA VAL A 420 -35.35 26.10 42.43
C VAL A 420 -34.25 25.88 41.38
N GLY A 421 -34.45 24.95 40.45
CA GLY A 421 -33.60 24.73 39.30
C GLY A 421 -34.46 24.63 38.03
N HIS A 422 -34.02 25.21 36.92
CA HIS A 422 -34.68 25.21 35.60
C HIS A 422 -34.63 23.84 34.92
N GLU A 423 -34.87 22.75 35.63
CA GLU A 423 -35.05 21.42 35.02
C GLU A 423 -36.53 21.20 34.78
N ARG A 424 -36.88 20.87 33.57
CA ARG A 424 -38.23 20.49 33.16
C ARG A 424 -38.65 19.26 33.94
N THR A 425 -39.55 19.38 34.85
CA THR A 425 -40.28 18.25 35.41
C THR A 425 -41.23 17.73 34.33
N PHE A 426 -41.06 16.47 33.95
CA PHE A 426 -41.98 15.79 33.03
C PHE A 426 -43.28 15.36 33.73
N GLU A 427 -43.89 16.26 34.51
CA GLU A 427 -45.20 16.07 35.05
C GLU A 427 -46.20 16.70 34.09
N SER A 428 -47.00 15.86 33.45
CA SER A 428 -48.12 16.33 32.65
C SER A 428 -49.32 16.59 33.54
N LYS A 429 -50.09 17.63 33.22
CA LYS A 429 -51.37 17.93 33.87
C LYS A 429 -52.52 17.86 32.88
N PRO A 430 -53.76 17.59 33.34
CA PRO A 430 -54.94 17.74 32.50
C PRO A 430 -55.02 19.14 31.89
N TYR A 431 -55.39 19.20 30.59
CA TYR A 431 -55.52 20.46 29.88
C TYR A 431 -56.71 21.25 30.42
N GLU A 432 -56.43 22.52 30.82
CA GLU A 432 -57.45 23.50 31.15
C GLU A 432 -57.52 24.61 30.11
N TYR A 433 -58.74 25.14 29.88
CA TYR A 433 -58.91 26.17 28.86
C TYR A 433 -58.09 27.42 29.15
N GLY A 434 -57.11 27.72 28.29
CA GLY A 434 -56.21 28.83 28.42
C GLY A 434 -54.75 28.43 28.64
N ASP A 435 -54.45 27.16 28.88
CA ASP A 435 -53.10 26.62 28.97
C ASP A 435 -52.39 26.60 27.59
N PRO A 436 -51.10 26.81 27.55
CA PRO A 436 -50.33 26.61 26.29
C PRO A 436 -50.45 25.17 25.82
N PHE A 437 -50.94 24.98 24.59
CA PHE A 437 -51.30 23.69 24.06
C PHE A 437 -50.04 22.88 23.63
N ARG A 438 -49.34 22.30 24.61
CA ARG A 438 -48.26 21.34 24.46
C ARG A 438 -48.76 19.98 24.88
N LEU A 439 -49.26 19.21 23.91
CA LEU A 439 -49.96 17.94 24.16
C LEU A 439 -48.95 16.82 24.48
N ASP A 440 -49.11 16.16 25.64
CA ASP A 440 -48.56 14.82 25.87
C ASP A 440 -49.40 13.79 25.12
N ILE A 441 -48.97 13.48 23.92
CA ILE A 441 -49.69 12.57 23.02
C ILE A 441 -49.85 11.19 23.64
N GLN A 442 -48.88 10.68 24.36
CA GLN A 442 -48.89 9.34 24.92
C GLN A 442 -49.93 9.21 26.04
N ARG A 443 -49.97 10.17 26.96
CA ARG A 443 -50.93 10.21 28.05
C ARG A 443 -52.33 10.50 27.52
N THR A 444 -52.48 11.45 26.63
CA THR A 444 -53.76 11.72 25.94
C THR A 444 -54.38 10.50 25.31
N ILE A 445 -53.58 9.74 24.53
CA ILE A 445 -54.08 8.48 23.90
C ILE A 445 -54.40 7.44 24.98
N ARG A 446 -53.57 7.30 26.02
CA ARG A 446 -53.85 6.36 27.12
C ARG A 446 -55.15 6.70 27.86
N ASN A 447 -55.40 7.95 28.13
CA ASN A 447 -56.63 8.41 28.78
C ASN A 447 -57.83 8.09 27.91
N ALA A 448 -57.75 8.38 26.59
CA ALA A 448 -58.84 8.05 25.65
C ALA A 448 -59.12 6.56 25.57
N VAL A 449 -58.06 5.71 25.50
CA VAL A 449 -58.22 4.24 25.50
C VAL A 449 -58.82 3.75 26.82
N THR A 450 -58.36 4.28 27.94
CA THR A 450 -58.87 3.91 29.26
C THR A 450 -60.36 4.31 29.42
N ARG A 451 -60.74 5.51 28.97
CA ARG A 451 -62.14 5.97 28.97
C ARG A 451 -63.03 5.14 28.07
N GLN A 452 -62.55 4.73 26.89
CA GLN A 452 -63.35 3.92 25.92
C GLN A 452 -63.42 2.43 26.27
N GLY A 453 -62.60 1.94 27.22
CA GLY A 453 -62.56 0.52 27.56
C GLY A 453 -61.88 -0.34 26.52
N GLY A 454 -61.07 0.21 25.59
CA GLY A 454 -60.43 -0.45 24.47
C GLY A 454 -61.26 -0.42 23.19
N GLY A 455 -60.66 -0.72 22.05
CA GLY A 455 -61.30 -0.77 20.73
C GLY A 455 -60.78 0.28 19.76
N THR A 456 -60.92 0.02 18.46
CA THR A 456 -60.55 0.94 17.36
C THR A 456 -61.80 1.33 16.57
N PRO A 457 -61.91 2.60 16.13
CA PRO A 457 -60.94 3.72 16.29
C PRO A 457 -61.04 4.41 17.66
N VAL A 458 -59.87 4.85 18.19
CA VAL A 458 -59.80 5.65 19.43
C VAL A 458 -60.33 7.04 19.13
N ARG A 459 -61.34 7.49 19.88
CA ARG A 459 -61.91 8.84 19.76
C ARG A 459 -61.47 9.67 20.96
N LEU A 460 -60.80 10.81 20.67
CA LEU A 460 -60.38 11.78 21.70
C LEU A 460 -61.54 12.67 22.14
N SER A 461 -61.59 12.93 23.44
CA SER A 461 -62.47 13.92 24.05
C SER A 461 -61.60 15.02 24.70
N PRO A 462 -62.10 16.23 24.87
CA PRO A 462 -61.35 17.28 25.57
C PRO A 462 -60.81 16.87 26.94
N ASP A 463 -61.51 15.97 27.65
CA ASP A 463 -61.12 15.48 28.99
C ASP A 463 -59.95 14.48 28.96
N ASP A 464 -59.55 14.03 27.78
CA ASP A 464 -58.42 13.10 27.58
C ASP A 464 -57.09 13.84 27.45
N PHE A 465 -57.13 15.15 27.15
CA PHE A 465 -55.94 15.94 26.86
C PHE A 465 -55.09 16.15 28.08
N GLU A 466 -53.85 15.76 28.02
CA GLU A 466 -52.78 16.12 28.94
C GLU A 466 -51.72 16.96 28.26
N ILE A 467 -51.18 17.95 28.95
CA ILE A 467 -50.17 18.87 28.48
C ILE A 467 -48.90 18.75 29.34
N GLU A 468 -47.73 18.96 28.72
CA GLU A 468 -46.39 19.06 29.37
C GLU A 468 -46.20 20.47 29.96
#